data_6d1d9be109b56a1f4114acd7049c24e7
#
_entry.id   6d1d9be109b56a1f4114acd7049c24e7
#
_cell.length_a   1.000
_cell.length_b   1.000
_cell.length_c   1.000
_cell.angle_alpha   90.00
_cell.angle_beta   90.00
_cell.angle_gamma   90.00
#
_symmetry.space_group_name_H-M   'P 1'
#
loop_
_entity.id
_entity.type
_entity.pdbx_description
1 polymer ?
#
loop_
_entity_poly.entity_id
_entity_poly.type
_entity_poly.pdbx_seq_one_letter_code
_entity_poly.pdbx_strand_id
1 'polypeptide(L)' 'MKQFYVYIMTNKSKTLYTGVTNNLERRIYEHKQKLVPGFTSTYNITLLVYFEMTPDVKVALSR' A
#
# COMPACT_ATOMS: atom_id res chain seq x y z
N MET A 1 2.55 20.62 -3.50
CA MET A 1 1.47 19.93 -4.20
C MET A 1 1.35 18.50 -3.68
N LYS A 2 0.13 18.08 -3.38
CA LYS A 2 -0.08 16.74 -2.86
C LYS A 2 0.01 15.72 -3.98
N GLN A 3 0.67 14.61 -3.69
CA GLN A 3 0.71 13.48 -4.60
C GLN A 3 0.25 12.24 -3.84
N PHE A 4 -0.33 11.33 -4.59
CA PHE A 4 -0.83 10.09 -4.03
C PHE A 4 -0.14 8.92 -4.70
N TYR A 5 -0.05 7.82 -3.98
CA TYR A 5 0.55 6.59 -4.45
C TYR A 5 -0.48 5.49 -4.40
N VAL A 6 -0.64 4.78 -5.51
CA VAL A 6 -1.33 3.50 -5.53
C VAL A 6 -0.24 2.45 -5.40
N TYR A 7 -0.38 1.55 -4.46
CA TYR A 7 0.66 0.55 -4.23
C TYR A 7 0.06 -0.84 -4.07
N ILE A 8 0.84 -1.84 -4.40
CA ILE A 8 0.46 -3.23 -4.24
C ILE A 8 1.50 -3.91 -3.38
N MET A 9 1.04 -4.56 -2.32
CA MET A 9 1.88 -5.32 -1.41
C MET A 9 1.45 -6.78 -1.39
N THR A 10 2.35 -7.64 -0.99
CA THR A 10 2.08 -9.07 -0.97
C THR A 10 2.80 -9.75 0.20
N ASN A 11 2.60 -11.05 0.32
CA ASN A 11 3.29 -11.89 1.29
C ASN A 11 3.88 -13.10 0.57
N LYS A 12 4.47 -14.03 1.32
CA LYS A 12 5.07 -15.22 0.74
C LYS A 12 4.06 -16.11 0.03
N SER A 13 2.80 -16.05 0.44
CA SER A 13 1.73 -16.82 -0.18
C SER A 13 1.12 -16.11 -1.39
N LYS A 14 1.67 -14.95 -1.78
CA LYS A 14 1.23 -14.17 -2.92
C LYS A 14 -0.18 -13.60 -2.77
N THR A 15 -0.63 -13.39 -1.55
CA THR A 15 -1.87 -12.67 -1.29
C THR A 15 -1.61 -11.18 -1.58
N LEU A 16 -2.46 -10.56 -2.38
CA LEU A 16 -2.27 -9.18 -2.81
C LEU A 16 -3.11 -8.21 -2.01
N TYR A 17 -2.54 -7.04 -1.75
CA TYR A 17 -3.26 -5.94 -1.13
C TYR A 17 -2.96 -4.67 -1.90
N THR A 18 -4.01 -3.95 -2.30
CA THR A 18 -3.88 -2.67 -3.01
C THR A 18 -4.32 -1.55 -2.09
N GLY A 19 -3.50 -0.51 -1.99
CA GLY A 19 -3.81 0.63 -1.14
C GLY A 19 -3.49 1.94 -1.82
N VAL A 20 -3.92 3.04 -1.20
CA VAL A 20 -3.64 4.40 -1.65
C VAL A 20 -3.15 5.19 -0.45
N THR A 21 -2.08 5.97 -0.64
CA THR A 21 -1.54 6.79 0.43
C THR A 21 -0.88 8.04 -0.15
N ASN A 22 -0.76 9.09 0.64
CA ASN A 22 0.00 10.27 0.27
C ASN A 22 1.44 10.21 0.81
N ASN A 23 1.79 9.17 1.54
CA ASN A 23 3.14 8.96 2.06
C ASN A 23 3.47 7.48 1.99
N LEU A 24 4.04 7.07 0.86
CA LEU A 24 4.30 5.66 0.58
C LEU A 24 5.31 5.06 1.55
N GLU A 25 6.40 5.76 1.80
CA GLU A 25 7.47 5.27 2.68
C GLU A 25 6.94 4.98 4.08
N ARG A 26 6.16 5.92 4.63
CA ARG A 26 5.57 5.75 5.94
C ARG A 26 4.59 4.59 5.97
N ARG A 27 3.76 4.47 4.93
CA ARG A 27 2.74 3.42 4.88
C ARG A 27 3.36 2.04 4.79
N ILE A 28 4.42 1.90 4.01
CA ILE A 28 5.13 0.62 3.92
C ILE A 28 5.75 0.26 5.26
N TYR A 29 6.34 1.23 5.94
CA TYR A 29 6.88 1.00 7.27
C TYR A 29 5.79 0.49 8.23
N GLU A 30 4.62 1.13 8.19
CA GLU A 30 3.50 0.73 9.05
C GLU A 30 3.05 -0.70 8.77
N HIS A 31 3.00 -1.08 7.50
CA HIS A 31 2.64 -2.46 7.14
C HIS A 31 3.69 -3.45 7.63
N LYS A 32 4.96 -3.14 7.46
CA LYS A 32 6.05 -4.03 7.90
C LYS A 32 6.05 -4.22 9.41
N GLN A 33 5.69 -3.17 10.16
CA GLN A 33 5.62 -3.24 11.61
C GLN A 33 4.25 -3.72 12.08
N LYS A 34 3.34 -4.02 11.16
CA LYS A 34 1.97 -4.47 11.47
C LYS A 34 1.21 -3.47 12.32
N LEU A 35 1.47 -2.18 12.11
CA LEU A 35 0.78 -1.11 12.81
C LEU A 35 -0.59 -0.81 12.21
N VAL A 36 -0.82 -1.26 10.98
CA VAL A 36 -2.13 -1.15 10.33
C VAL A 36 -2.91 -2.41 10.66
N PRO A 37 -4.00 -2.32 11.44
CA PRO A 37 -4.76 -3.50 11.81
C PRO A 37 -5.57 -4.05 10.64
N GLY A 38 -5.99 -5.31 10.75
CA GLY A 38 -6.87 -5.91 9.78
C GLY A 38 -6.16 -6.81 8.81
N PHE A 39 -6.55 -6.73 7.53
CA PHE A 39 -6.15 -7.68 6.50
C PHE A 39 -4.63 -7.83 6.38
N THR A 40 -3.91 -6.72 6.24
CA THR A 40 -2.47 -6.79 6.00
C THR A 40 -1.70 -7.35 7.19
N SER A 41 -2.16 -7.07 8.40
CA SER A 41 -1.54 -7.59 9.61
C SER A 41 -1.81 -9.10 9.74
N THR A 42 -3.06 -9.50 9.47
CA THR A 42 -3.46 -10.91 9.58
C THR A 42 -2.70 -11.80 8.60
N TYR A 43 -2.48 -11.33 7.39
CA TYR A 43 -1.86 -12.14 6.33
C TYR A 43 -0.39 -11.84 6.12
N ASN A 44 0.23 -11.05 7.02
CA ASN A 44 1.66 -10.72 6.94
C ASN A 44 2.05 -10.09 5.60
N ILE A 45 1.26 -9.13 5.14
CA ILE A 45 1.52 -8.46 3.87
C ILE A 45 2.54 -7.36 4.11
N THR A 46 3.80 -7.65 3.82
CA THR A 46 4.91 -6.77 4.14
C THR A 46 5.84 -6.48 2.97
N LEU A 47 5.56 -7.03 1.78
CA LEU A 47 6.42 -6.88 0.62
C LEU A 47 5.78 -5.97 -0.41
N LEU A 48 6.46 -4.88 -0.76
CA LEU A 48 6.01 -3.98 -1.81
C LEU A 48 6.43 -4.55 -3.16
N VAL A 49 5.47 -4.72 -4.08
CA VAL A 49 5.75 -5.26 -5.41
C VAL A 49 5.50 -4.26 -6.53
N TYR A 50 4.74 -3.20 -6.27
CA TYR A 50 4.44 -2.22 -7.30
C TYR A 50 3.91 -0.94 -6.68
N PHE A 51 4.20 0.20 -7.30
CA PHE A 51 3.54 1.44 -6.94
C PHE A 51 3.50 2.39 -8.14
N GLU A 52 2.51 3.27 -8.14
CA GLU A 52 2.39 4.36 -9.10
C GLU A 52 2.14 5.65 -8.32
N MET A 53 2.67 6.75 -8.84
CA MET A 53 2.47 8.07 -8.27
C MET A 53 1.49 8.84 -9.14
N THR A 54 0.53 9.51 -8.54
CA THR A 54 -0.45 10.31 -9.26
C THR A 54 -0.83 11.55 -8.45
N PRO A 55 -1.06 12.69 -9.10
CA PRO A 55 -1.53 13.89 -8.41
C PRO A 55 -3.04 13.87 -8.13
N ASP A 56 -3.78 12.91 -8.69
CA ASP A 56 -5.23 12.87 -8.62
C ASP A 56 -5.69 11.61 -7.89
N VAL A 57 -6.26 11.81 -6.70
CA VAL A 57 -6.73 10.69 -5.88
C VAL A 57 -7.86 9.90 -6.55
N LYS A 58 -8.66 10.54 -7.38
CA LYS A 58 -9.72 9.83 -8.11
C LYS A 58 -9.14 8.85 -9.11
N VAL A 59 -8.08 9.24 -9.80
CA VAL A 59 -7.37 8.34 -10.70
C VAL A 59 -6.75 7.19 -9.89
N ALA A 60 -6.15 7.52 -8.75
CA ALA A 60 -5.56 6.50 -7.89
C ALA A 60 -6.61 5.47 -7.45
N LEU A 61 -7.78 5.92 -7.03
CA LEU A 61 -8.82 5.03 -6.54
C LEU A 61 -9.45 4.18 -7.64
N SER A 62 -9.41 4.63 -8.89
CA SER A 62 -10.01 3.88 -10.00
C SER A 62 -9.07 2.84 -10.61
N ARG A 63 -7.83 2.85 -10.20
CA ARG A 63 -6.88 1.85 -10.68
C ARG A 63 -6.92 0.61 -9.81
#